data_f9f084bf24b61bb194bd20f3e1b5f6da
#
_entry.id   f9f084bf24b61bb194bd20f3e1b5f6da
#
_cell.length_a   1.000
_cell.length_b   1.000
_cell.length_c   1.000
_cell.angle_alpha   90.00
_cell.angle_beta   90.00
_cell.angle_gamma   90.00
#
_symmetry.space_group_name_H-M   'P 1'
#
loop_
_entity.id
_entity.type
_entity.pdbx_description
1 polymer ?
#
loop_
_entity_poly.entity_id
_entity_poly.type
_entity_poly.pdbx_seq_one_letter_code
_entity_poly.pdbx_strand_id
1 'polypeptide(L)'
;MQIFADENMPLVQQFFADLGDVTLFNGRNVTASQLQQADILLVRSVTQVNADLLALNTKLRFVGTATIGTDHIDQHYLAQRNIPFSSAPGCNAQSVTEYVLNSLWCLAQKYQWDLSKKTLGIVGVGNIGSRLARALQALNIKVLLCDPWLAEQQPGFEHTAFSQLCQQADIISFHTPLTSTGRWPTRHLLNADTVAQLKPDCAIINAARGAIVDNAALLSDLQAAVQRRAVVLDVWEHEPDIMTALLPYVDIATAHIAGHSIEGKARGTEMLYQQCCQLLQRPVKQSLDRLLAVPAMEKLQISPNFGLPDVQNLARLLYDVRRDDALLRCYLHSHGFDWLRKNYPPRREFSSLQLSGSLIPTYLPQLGFNLAQ
;
A
#
# COMPACT_ATOMS: atom_id res chain seq x y z
N MET A 1 24.48 -21.17 1.51
CA MET A 1 23.31 -21.23 0.60
C MET A 1 23.43 -20.10 -0.40
N GLN A 2 22.97 -20.33 -1.62
CA GLN A 2 22.94 -19.30 -2.66
C GLN A 2 21.60 -18.59 -2.66
N ILE A 3 21.59 -17.35 -2.27
CA ILE A 3 20.38 -16.51 -2.13
C ILE A 3 20.37 -15.51 -3.27
N PHE A 4 19.34 -15.57 -4.12
CA PHE A 4 19.15 -14.61 -5.21
C PHE A 4 18.05 -13.63 -4.84
N ALA A 5 18.34 -12.35 -4.89
CA ALA A 5 17.43 -11.30 -4.43
C ALA A 5 17.32 -10.14 -5.45
N ASP A 6 16.11 -9.59 -5.59
CA ASP A 6 15.88 -8.37 -6.37
C ASP A 6 16.72 -7.21 -5.80
N GLU A 7 17.47 -6.53 -6.67
CA GLU A 7 18.36 -5.40 -6.31
C GLU A 7 17.64 -4.24 -5.59
N ASN A 8 16.31 -4.15 -5.75
CA ASN A 8 15.49 -3.12 -5.14
C ASN A 8 14.87 -3.53 -3.79
N MET A 9 15.30 -4.67 -3.21
CA MET A 9 14.92 -5.05 -1.85
C MET A 9 15.86 -4.35 -0.84
N PRO A 10 15.35 -3.40 -0.03
CA PRO A 10 16.20 -2.71 0.93
C PRO A 10 16.78 -3.68 1.97
N LEU A 11 18.02 -3.46 2.35
CA LEU A 11 18.71 -4.17 3.44
C LEU A 11 18.80 -5.70 3.26
N VAL A 12 18.55 -6.22 2.06
CA VAL A 12 18.51 -7.68 1.83
C VAL A 12 19.86 -8.35 2.13
N GLN A 13 20.97 -7.69 1.77
CA GLN A 13 22.30 -8.21 2.06
C GLN A 13 22.58 -8.25 3.58
N GLN A 14 22.16 -7.20 4.32
CA GLN A 14 22.33 -7.14 5.77
C GLN A 14 21.46 -8.17 6.51
N PHE A 15 20.19 -8.32 6.08
CA PHE A 15 19.32 -9.31 6.69
C PHE A 15 19.77 -10.74 6.44
N PHE A 16 20.19 -11.08 5.23
CA PHE A 16 20.44 -12.46 4.82
C PHE A 16 21.91 -12.91 4.91
N ALA A 17 22.83 -12.02 5.30
CA ALA A 17 24.27 -12.33 5.38
C ALA A 17 24.62 -13.53 6.28
N ASP A 18 23.83 -13.80 7.31
CA ASP A 18 24.06 -14.93 8.20
C ASP A 18 23.43 -16.25 7.71
N LEU A 19 22.62 -16.20 6.63
CA LEU A 19 21.99 -17.36 6.04
C LEU A 19 22.72 -17.88 4.80
N GLY A 20 23.45 -17.03 4.07
CA GLY A 20 24.19 -17.46 2.88
C GLY A 20 24.73 -16.30 2.04
N ASP A 21 25.22 -16.63 0.86
CA ASP A 21 25.76 -15.66 -0.10
C ASP A 21 24.61 -15.03 -0.90
N VAL A 22 24.49 -13.72 -0.83
CA VAL A 22 23.42 -12.96 -1.49
C VAL A 22 23.91 -12.40 -2.83
N THR A 23 23.30 -12.87 -3.91
CA THR A 23 23.52 -12.36 -5.27
C THR A 23 22.31 -11.48 -5.67
N LEU A 24 22.58 -10.22 -6.01
CA LEU A 24 21.55 -9.30 -6.46
C LEU A 24 21.31 -9.45 -7.96
N PHE A 25 20.03 -9.33 -8.38
CA PHE A 25 19.65 -9.34 -9.79
C PHE A 25 18.62 -8.25 -10.12
N ASN A 26 18.57 -7.89 -11.41
CA ASN A 26 17.51 -6.98 -11.90
C ASN A 26 16.21 -7.77 -12.13
N GLY A 27 15.19 -7.46 -11.33
CA GLY A 27 13.94 -8.23 -11.27
C GLY A 27 13.16 -8.31 -12.61
N ARG A 28 13.32 -7.33 -13.52
CA ARG A 28 12.65 -7.36 -14.84
C ARG A 28 13.36 -8.26 -15.86
N ASN A 29 14.68 -8.38 -15.73
CA ASN A 29 15.52 -8.99 -16.76
C ASN A 29 16.15 -10.30 -16.29
N VAL A 30 15.75 -10.82 -15.13
CA VAL A 30 16.28 -12.09 -14.61
C VAL A 30 15.87 -13.25 -15.50
N THR A 31 16.81 -14.16 -15.74
CA THR A 31 16.63 -15.32 -16.61
C THR A 31 16.72 -16.63 -15.83
N ALA A 32 16.17 -17.71 -16.41
CA ALA A 32 16.26 -19.06 -15.82
C ALA A 32 17.70 -19.52 -15.59
N SER A 33 18.62 -19.19 -16.51
CA SER A 33 20.03 -19.54 -16.40
C SER A 33 20.71 -18.88 -15.20
N GLN A 34 20.38 -17.63 -14.90
CA GLN A 34 20.92 -16.93 -13.73
C GLN A 34 20.45 -17.57 -12.41
N LEU A 35 19.22 -18.09 -12.36
CA LEU A 35 18.63 -18.66 -11.17
C LEU A 35 18.92 -20.16 -10.99
N GLN A 36 19.65 -20.80 -11.88
CA GLN A 36 19.89 -22.25 -11.86
C GLN A 36 20.48 -22.76 -10.54
N GLN A 37 21.31 -21.97 -9.88
CA GLN A 37 21.98 -22.35 -8.63
C GLN A 37 21.33 -21.78 -7.36
N ALA A 38 20.17 -21.10 -7.48
CA ALA A 38 19.49 -20.50 -6.34
C ALA A 38 18.93 -21.56 -5.39
N ASP A 39 19.27 -21.46 -4.10
CA ASP A 39 18.62 -22.18 -3.02
C ASP A 39 17.39 -21.40 -2.50
N ILE A 40 17.49 -20.06 -2.50
CA ILE A 40 16.44 -19.12 -2.08
C ILE A 40 16.29 -18.06 -3.15
N LEU A 41 15.05 -17.77 -3.56
CA LEU A 41 14.70 -16.70 -4.48
C LEU A 41 13.83 -15.66 -3.78
N LEU A 42 14.31 -14.42 -3.75
CA LEU A 42 13.62 -13.27 -3.15
C LEU A 42 13.31 -12.24 -4.22
N VAL A 43 12.02 -11.97 -4.43
CA VAL A 43 11.55 -11.10 -5.53
C VAL A 43 10.73 -9.93 -5.03
N ARG A 44 10.43 -9.02 -5.96
CA ARG A 44 9.41 -7.98 -5.85
C ARG A 44 8.41 -8.11 -6.99
N SER A 45 7.42 -7.22 -7.02
CA SER A 45 6.27 -7.25 -7.94
C SER A 45 6.59 -7.25 -9.44
N VAL A 46 7.82 -6.93 -9.84
CA VAL A 46 8.23 -6.84 -11.25
C VAL A 46 8.76 -8.15 -11.83
N THR A 47 9.02 -9.17 -10.99
CA THR A 47 9.53 -10.47 -11.40
C THR A 47 8.39 -11.48 -11.48
N GLN A 48 8.09 -11.96 -12.66
CA GLN A 48 7.10 -13.04 -12.86
C GLN A 48 7.74 -14.38 -12.51
N VAL A 49 7.31 -15.00 -11.40
CA VAL A 49 7.79 -16.30 -10.96
C VAL A 49 6.84 -17.38 -11.44
N ASN A 50 7.26 -18.14 -12.44
CA ASN A 50 6.49 -19.17 -13.11
C ASN A 50 7.37 -20.35 -13.55
N ALA A 51 6.78 -21.33 -14.24
CA ALA A 51 7.50 -22.51 -14.73
C ALA A 51 8.68 -22.16 -15.64
N ASP A 52 8.54 -21.14 -16.51
CA ASP A 52 9.59 -20.77 -17.47
C ASP A 52 10.80 -20.19 -16.74
N LEU A 53 10.58 -19.27 -15.79
CA LEU A 53 11.67 -18.68 -15.02
C LEU A 53 12.42 -19.71 -14.16
N LEU A 54 11.73 -20.73 -13.66
CA LEU A 54 12.30 -21.75 -12.79
C LEU A 54 12.65 -23.06 -13.52
N ALA A 55 12.59 -23.08 -14.86
CA ALA A 55 12.77 -24.30 -15.67
C ALA A 55 14.12 -25.00 -15.44
N LEU A 56 15.20 -24.24 -15.20
CA LEU A 56 16.55 -24.77 -15.02
C LEU A 56 16.93 -24.97 -13.55
N ASN A 57 16.10 -24.57 -12.62
CA ASN A 57 16.39 -24.69 -11.19
C ASN A 57 15.77 -25.96 -10.59
N THR A 58 16.58 -26.82 -10.00
CA THR A 58 16.17 -28.06 -9.30
C THR A 58 16.46 -28.03 -7.81
N LYS A 59 17.05 -26.93 -7.28
CA LYS A 59 17.55 -26.82 -5.90
C LYS A 59 16.71 -25.90 -5.03
N LEU A 60 15.79 -25.16 -5.61
CA LEU A 60 15.08 -24.09 -4.92
C LEU A 60 14.30 -24.62 -3.71
N ARG A 61 14.55 -24.05 -2.57
CA ARG A 61 14.00 -24.45 -1.27
C ARG A 61 13.01 -23.45 -0.72
N PHE A 62 13.01 -22.22 -1.24
CA PHE A 62 12.09 -21.16 -0.82
C PHE A 62 11.97 -20.08 -1.88
N VAL A 63 10.75 -19.58 -2.07
CA VAL A 63 10.45 -18.35 -2.82
C VAL A 63 9.78 -17.35 -1.89
N GLY A 64 10.29 -16.12 -1.84
CA GLY A 64 9.70 -15.03 -1.07
C GLY A 64 9.44 -13.81 -1.94
N THR A 65 8.30 -13.14 -1.78
CA THR A 65 8.06 -11.82 -2.37
C THR A 65 7.94 -10.75 -1.28
N ALA A 66 8.81 -9.71 -1.36
CA ALA A 66 8.78 -8.58 -0.43
C ALA A 66 7.63 -7.61 -0.76
N THR A 67 6.46 -8.16 -1.10
CA THR A 67 5.24 -7.44 -1.45
C THR A 67 4.03 -8.07 -0.76
N ILE A 68 2.94 -7.30 -0.63
CA ILE A 68 1.66 -7.82 -0.14
C ILE A 68 0.99 -8.66 -1.22
N GLY A 69 0.87 -8.10 -2.44
CA GLY A 69 0.27 -8.76 -3.59
C GLY A 69 1.14 -9.87 -4.14
N THR A 70 0.51 -10.93 -4.62
CA THR A 70 1.16 -12.14 -5.14
C THR A 70 0.79 -12.43 -6.59
N ASP A 71 0.23 -11.46 -7.30
CA ASP A 71 -0.29 -11.60 -8.67
C ASP A 71 0.79 -12.02 -9.69
N HIS A 72 2.07 -11.80 -9.37
CA HIS A 72 3.25 -12.14 -10.17
C HIS A 72 3.85 -13.52 -9.81
N ILE A 73 3.22 -14.29 -8.93
CA ILE A 73 3.71 -15.59 -8.44
C ILE A 73 2.75 -16.69 -8.86
N ASP A 74 3.21 -17.65 -9.62
CA ASP A 74 2.47 -18.89 -9.87
C ASP A 74 2.56 -19.82 -8.66
N GLN A 75 1.68 -19.57 -7.67
CA GLN A 75 1.64 -20.35 -6.43
C GLN A 75 1.26 -21.81 -6.68
N HIS A 76 0.46 -22.09 -7.73
CA HIS A 76 0.07 -23.46 -8.07
C HIS A 76 1.30 -24.26 -8.53
N TYR A 77 2.11 -23.69 -9.40
CA TYR A 77 3.36 -24.29 -9.85
C TYR A 77 4.35 -24.51 -8.69
N LEU A 78 4.50 -23.54 -7.78
CA LEU A 78 5.36 -23.71 -6.60
C LEU A 78 4.86 -24.85 -5.70
N ALA A 79 3.55 -24.94 -5.48
CA ALA A 79 2.95 -26.02 -4.69
C ALA A 79 3.17 -27.39 -5.33
N GLN A 80 3.01 -27.53 -6.65
CA GLN A 80 3.31 -28.78 -7.38
C GLN A 80 4.76 -29.22 -7.21
N ARG A 81 5.68 -28.26 -7.10
CA ARG A 81 7.11 -28.55 -6.89
C ARG A 81 7.48 -28.70 -5.41
N ASN A 82 6.54 -28.60 -4.49
CA ASN A 82 6.78 -28.58 -3.04
C ASN A 82 7.78 -27.48 -2.62
N ILE A 83 7.76 -26.32 -3.28
CA ILE A 83 8.58 -25.17 -2.94
C ILE A 83 7.79 -24.28 -1.99
N PRO A 84 8.20 -24.11 -0.72
CA PRO A 84 7.58 -23.16 0.21
C PRO A 84 7.61 -21.74 -0.33
N PHE A 85 6.48 -21.04 -0.19
CA PHE A 85 6.31 -19.65 -0.62
C PHE A 85 5.85 -18.78 0.54
N SER A 86 6.34 -17.53 0.59
CA SER A 86 5.85 -16.50 1.50
C SER A 86 5.76 -15.15 0.81
N SER A 87 4.76 -14.37 1.17
CA SER A 87 4.66 -12.94 0.87
C SER A 87 4.90 -12.12 2.15
N ALA A 88 4.79 -10.79 2.05
CA ALA A 88 4.96 -9.88 3.17
C ALA A 88 3.64 -9.12 3.48
N PRO A 89 2.58 -9.81 3.97
CA PRO A 89 1.28 -9.21 4.18
C PRO A 89 1.35 -8.10 5.25
N GLY A 90 0.87 -6.90 4.92
CA GLY A 90 0.84 -5.77 5.84
C GLY A 90 2.17 -5.02 5.99
N CYS A 91 3.26 -5.40 5.31
CA CYS A 91 4.57 -4.73 5.43
C CYS A 91 4.50 -3.22 5.22
N ASN A 92 3.68 -2.75 4.29
CA ASN A 92 3.50 -1.33 3.96
C ASN A 92 2.13 -0.77 4.38
N ALA A 93 1.39 -1.46 5.24
CA ALA A 93 0.04 -1.03 5.62
C ALA A 93 0.03 0.36 6.26
N GLN A 94 1.04 0.69 7.05
CA GLN A 94 1.21 2.03 7.65
C GLN A 94 1.41 3.08 6.56
N SER A 95 2.29 2.85 5.60
CA SER A 95 2.53 3.77 4.48
C SER A 95 1.28 4.11 3.69
N VAL A 96 0.45 3.08 3.37
CA VAL A 96 -0.80 3.28 2.62
C VAL A 96 -1.82 4.03 3.48
N THR A 97 -1.91 3.73 4.78
CA THR A 97 -2.77 4.48 5.72
C THR A 97 -2.39 5.96 5.75
N GLU A 98 -1.10 6.27 5.85
CA GLU A 98 -0.59 7.65 5.82
C GLU A 98 -0.85 8.35 4.49
N TYR A 99 -0.75 7.62 3.38
CA TYR A 99 -1.12 8.14 2.04
C TYR A 99 -2.59 8.56 2.01
N VAL A 100 -3.49 7.70 2.48
CA VAL A 100 -4.93 7.99 2.50
C VAL A 100 -5.24 9.16 3.44
N LEU A 101 -4.66 9.20 4.63
CA LEU A 101 -4.83 10.32 5.57
C LEU A 101 -4.37 11.66 4.97
N ASN A 102 -3.18 11.68 4.33
CA ASN A 102 -2.68 12.86 3.63
C ASN A 102 -3.60 13.29 2.49
N SER A 103 -4.10 12.34 1.73
CA SER A 103 -5.06 12.61 0.65
C SER A 103 -6.35 13.23 1.18
N LEU A 104 -6.89 12.67 2.28
CA LEU A 104 -8.09 13.20 2.94
C LEU A 104 -7.89 14.64 3.43
N TRP A 105 -6.76 14.94 4.07
CA TRP A 105 -6.46 16.31 4.51
C TRP A 105 -6.27 17.27 3.34
N CYS A 106 -5.65 16.83 2.23
CA CYS A 106 -5.53 17.66 1.03
C CYS A 106 -6.89 17.96 0.40
N LEU A 107 -7.78 16.94 0.30
CA LEU A 107 -9.13 17.13 -0.19
C LEU A 107 -9.95 18.02 0.75
N ALA A 108 -9.87 17.81 2.06
CA ALA A 108 -10.55 18.64 3.05
C ALA A 108 -10.14 20.12 2.94
N GLN A 109 -8.85 20.38 2.76
CA GLN A 109 -8.36 21.75 2.53
C GLN A 109 -8.88 22.34 1.21
N LYS A 110 -8.83 21.57 0.12
CA LYS A 110 -9.26 21.99 -1.23
C LYS A 110 -10.76 22.33 -1.28
N TYR A 111 -11.58 21.46 -0.69
CA TYR A 111 -13.03 21.54 -0.75
C TYR A 111 -13.66 22.14 0.52
N GLN A 112 -12.83 22.60 1.46
CA GLN A 112 -13.27 23.17 2.74
C GLN A 112 -14.17 22.21 3.56
N TRP A 113 -13.84 20.92 3.55
CA TRP A 113 -14.61 19.93 4.29
C TRP A 113 -14.25 19.91 5.78
N ASP A 114 -15.27 19.80 6.60
CA ASP A 114 -15.14 19.34 7.98
C ASP A 114 -15.20 17.80 7.99
N LEU A 115 -14.06 17.15 8.10
CA LEU A 115 -13.98 15.68 8.07
C LEU A 115 -14.75 15.02 9.22
N SER A 116 -14.94 15.69 10.36
CA SER A 116 -15.72 15.16 11.49
C SER A 116 -17.21 14.98 11.15
N LYS A 117 -17.70 15.67 10.11
CA LYS A 117 -19.08 15.57 9.61
C LYS A 117 -19.23 14.62 8.44
N LYS A 118 -18.12 14.03 7.95
CA LYS A 118 -18.12 13.10 6.82
C LYS A 118 -18.20 11.66 7.29
N THR A 119 -18.87 10.83 6.50
CA THR A 119 -18.88 9.36 6.67
C THR A 119 -17.96 8.74 5.63
N LEU A 120 -16.94 8.01 6.08
CA LEU A 120 -15.99 7.35 5.21
C LEU A 120 -16.28 5.86 5.14
N GLY A 121 -16.54 5.37 3.91
CA GLY A 121 -16.69 3.95 3.61
C GLY A 121 -15.34 3.29 3.32
N ILE A 122 -15.00 2.23 4.04
CA ILE A 122 -13.79 1.43 3.83
C ILE A 122 -14.21 0.10 3.21
N VAL A 123 -13.74 -0.15 1.99
CA VAL A 123 -13.99 -1.40 1.25
C VAL A 123 -12.76 -2.28 1.30
N GLY A 124 -12.87 -3.42 2.01
CA GLY A 124 -11.74 -4.27 2.39
C GLY A 124 -11.14 -3.86 3.74
N VAL A 125 -11.33 -4.69 4.79
CA VAL A 125 -10.93 -4.40 6.18
C VAL A 125 -9.79 -5.32 6.63
N GLY A 126 -8.87 -5.61 5.71
CA GLY A 126 -7.62 -6.32 5.96
C GLY A 126 -6.57 -5.47 6.68
N ASN A 127 -5.28 -5.73 6.43
CA ASN A 127 -4.16 -5.04 7.09
C ASN A 127 -4.21 -3.51 6.96
N ILE A 128 -4.61 -2.99 5.80
CA ILE A 128 -4.68 -1.55 5.53
C ILE A 128 -6.00 -0.98 6.05
N GLY A 129 -7.14 -1.54 5.62
CA GLY A 129 -8.45 -1.00 5.97
C GLY A 129 -8.73 -0.98 7.45
N SER A 130 -8.31 -2.00 8.22
CA SER A 130 -8.46 -2.02 9.67
C SER A 130 -7.60 -0.96 10.38
N ARG A 131 -6.39 -0.70 9.86
CA ARG A 131 -5.51 0.35 10.38
C ARG A 131 -6.07 1.74 10.08
N LEU A 132 -6.55 1.95 8.84
CA LEU A 132 -7.20 3.19 8.44
C LEU A 132 -8.46 3.45 9.29
N ALA A 133 -9.29 2.44 9.50
CA ALA A 133 -10.49 2.56 10.34
C ALA A 133 -10.15 3.05 11.75
N ARG A 134 -9.15 2.46 12.40
CA ARG A 134 -8.68 2.89 13.73
C ARG A 134 -8.18 4.33 13.73
N ALA A 135 -7.39 4.71 12.73
CA ALA A 135 -6.87 6.08 12.60
C ALA A 135 -8.00 7.11 12.44
N LEU A 136 -8.99 6.81 11.60
CA LEU A 136 -10.14 7.68 11.37
C LEU A 136 -11.05 7.79 12.61
N GLN A 137 -11.32 6.69 13.28
CA GLN A 137 -12.08 6.68 14.54
C GLN A 137 -11.39 7.50 15.62
N ALA A 138 -10.06 7.41 15.73
CA ALA A 138 -9.28 8.23 16.65
C ALA A 138 -9.37 9.75 16.35
N LEU A 139 -9.63 10.10 15.09
CA LEU A 139 -9.91 11.47 14.65
C LEU A 139 -11.40 11.85 14.71
N ASN A 140 -12.25 11.02 15.34
CA ASN A 140 -13.70 11.19 15.42
C ASN A 140 -14.41 11.26 14.05
N ILE A 141 -13.86 10.58 13.03
CA ILE A 141 -14.48 10.45 11.71
C ILE A 141 -15.32 9.18 11.69
N LYS A 142 -16.58 9.29 11.28
CA LYS A 142 -17.48 8.14 11.15
C LYS A 142 -17.03 7.22 10.04
N VAL A 143 -16.96 5.91 10.30
CA VAL A 143 -16.58 4.88 9.31
C VAL A 143 -17.70 3.88 9.09
N LEU A 144 -17.86 3.43 7.85
CA LEU A 144 -18.66 2.27 7.45
C LEU A 144 -17.71 1.22 6.90
N LEU A 145 -17.81 -0.02 7.36
CA LEU A 145 -16.90 -1.09 7.01
C LEU A 145 -17.57 -2.09 6.07
N CYS A 146 -16.99 -2.30 4.88
CA CYS A 146 -17.46 -3.27 3.92
C CYS A 146 -16.40 -4.36 3.68
N ASP A 147 -16.60 -5.51 4.29
CA ASP A 147 -15.80 -6.72 4.04
C ASP A 147 -16.66 -7.95 4.25
N PRO A 148 -17.32 -8.44 3.20
CA PRO A 148 -18.26 -9.57 3.32
C PRO A 148 -17.55 -10.88 3.67
N TRP A 149 -16.28 -11.06 3.26
CA TRP A 149 -15.50 -12.24 3.63
C TRP A 149 -15.20 -12.26 5.13
N LEU A 150 -14.79 -11.11 5.68
CA LEU A 150 -14.51 -10.97 7.10
C LEU A 150 -15.78 -11.14 7.94
N ALA A 151 -16.92 -10.65 7.46
CA ALA A 151 -18.21 -10.82 8.12
C ALA A 151 -18.63 -12.29 8.25
N GLU A 152 -18.26 -13.13 7.28
CA GLU A 152 -18.52 -14.59 7.35
C GLU A 152 -17.58 -15.30 8.33
N GLN A 153 -16.35 -14.80 8.49
CA GLN A 153 -15.32 -15.41 9.34
C GLN A 153 -15.40 -14.99 10.80
N GLN A 154 -15.90 -13.78 11.08
CA GLN A 154 -15.88 -13.18 12.41
C GLN A 154 -17.31 -12.79 12.86
N PRO A 155 -17.98 -13.62 13.66
CA PRO A 155 -19.24 -13.24 14.27
C PRO A 155 -19.10 -11.95 15.11
N GLY A 156 -19.97 -10.97 14.83
CA GLY A 156 -19.92 -9.64 15.50
C GLY A 156 -19.14 -8.55 14.75
N PHE A 157 -18.52 -8.87 13.59
CA PHE A 157 -17.99 -7.82 12.72
C PHE A 157 -19.11 -6.98 12.12
N GLU A 158 -19.10 -5.67 12.40
CA GLU A 158 -20.09 -4.72 11.87
C GLU A 158 -19.84 -4.47 10.38
N HIS A 159 -20.53 -5.22 9.54
CA HIS A 159 -20.44 -5.14 8.08
C HIS A 159 -21.56 -4.29 7.49
N THR A 160 -21.18 -3.34 6.62
CA THR A 160 -22.12 -2.60 5.76
C THR A 160 -22.05 -3.17 4.35
N ALA A 161 -23.18 -3.57 3.78
CA ALA A 161 -23.24 -4.04 2.40
C ALA A 161 -22.76 -2.95 1.42
N PHE A 162 -22.07 -3.32 0.34
CA PHE A 162 -21.47 -2.36 -0.58
C PHE A 162 -22.49 -1.39 -1.18
N SER A 163 -23.68 -1.85 -1.55
CA SER A 163 -24.76 -0.98 -2.04
C SER A 163 -25.24 0.05 -1.02
N GLN A 164 -25.32 -0.34 0.26
CA GLN A 164 -25.66 0.58 1.34
C GLN A 164 -24.52 1.59 1.59
N LEU A 165 -23.27 1.13 1.52
CA LEU A 165 -22.11 1.98 1.67
C LEU A 165 -22.06 3.04 0.55
N CYS A 166 -22.35 2.68 -0.71
CA CYS A 166 -22.45 3.59 -1.83
C CYS A 166 -23.46 4.73 -1.59
N GLN A 167 -24.61 4.42 -0.99
CA GLN A 167 -25.66 5.42 -0.71
C GLN A 167 -25.34 6.29 0.52
N GLN A 168 -24.59 5.80 1.49
CA GLN A 168 -24.41 6.47 2.76
C GLN A 168 -23.07 7.21 2.90
N ALA A 169 -22.01 6.72 2.24
CA ALA A 169 -20.69 7.31 2.38
C ALA A 169 -20.56 8.66 1.64
N ASP A 170 -19.81 9.57 2.25
CA ASP A 170 -19.37 10.82 1.62
C ASP A 170 -18.01 10.64 0.93
N ILE A 171 -17.25 9.63 1.36
CA ILE A 171 -15.94 9.27 0.81
C ILE A 171 -15.85 7.74 0.82
N ILE A 172 -15.36 7.13 -0.25
CA ILE A 172 -15.12 5.68 -0.32
C ILE A 172 -13.64 5.43 -0.58
N SER A 173 -13.03 4.56 0.22
CA SER A 173 -11.63 4.15 0.07
C SER A 173 -11.53 2.62 -0.10
N PHE A 174 -10.86 2.19 -1.19
CA PHE A 174 -10.71 0.78 -1.55
C PHE A 174 -9.39 0.21 -1.06
N HIS A 175 -9.45 -0.96 -0.38
CA HIS A 175 -8.32 -1.69 0.20
C HIS A 175 -8.44 -3.21 0.03
N THR A 176 -9.14 -3.65 -1.01
CA THR A 176 -9.35 -5.06 -1.34
C THR A 176 -8.24 -5.61 -2.24
N PRO A 177 -7.98 -6.93 -2.24
CA PRO A 177 -7.27 -7.58 -3.34
C PRO A 177 -8.10 -7.49 -4.64
N LEU A 178 -7.46 -7.68 -5.79
CA LEU A 178 -8.15 -7.82 -7.07
C LEU A 178 -8.50 -9.28 -7.31
N THR A 179 -9.80 -9.57 -7.42
CA THR A 179 -10.31 -10.90 -7.74
C THR A 179 -11.35 -10.81 -8.84
N SER A 180 -11.29 -11.74 -9.82
CA SER A 180 -12.27 -11.81 -10.91
C SER A 180 -13.28 -12.96 -10.73
N THR A 181 -13.02 -13.85 -9.78
CA THR A 181 -13.81 -15.06 -9.51
C THR A 181 -14.09 -15.19 -8.01
N GLY A 182 -14.88 -16.19 -7.64
CA GLY A 182 -15.28 -16.43 -6.26
C GLY A 182 -16.59 -15.74 -5.90
N ARG A 183 -16.99 -15.85 -4.64
CA ARG A 183 -18.28 -15.34 -4.15
C ARG A 183 -18.32 -13.79 -4.10
N TRP A 184 -17.17 -13.16 -3.88
CA TRP A 184 -17.02 -11.70 -3.71
C TRP A 184 -15.96 -11.14 -4.65
N PRO A 185 -16.22 -11.13 -5.99
CA PRO A 185 -15.28 -10.56 -6.95
C PRO A 185 -15.16 -9.05 -6.75
N THR A 186 -13.93 -8.54 -6.92
CA THR A 186 -13.63 -7.13 -6.70
C THR A 186 -13.25 -6.38 -7.98
N ARG A 187 -13.04 -7.11 -9.10
CA ARG A 187 -12.81 -6.48 -10.39
C ARG A 187 -14.02 -5.65 -10.79
N HIS A 188 -13.81 -4.38 -11.13
CA HIS A 188 -14.86 -3.41 -11.47
C HIS A 188 -15.99 -3.38 -10.41
N LEU A 189 -15.60 -3.50 -9.14
CA LEU A 189 -16.55 -3.35 -8.02
C LEU A 189 -17.21 -1.96 -8.07
N LEU A 190 -16.43 -0.92 -8.43
CA LEU A 190 -16.95 0.39 -8.80
C LEU A 190 -17.00 0.48 -10.34
N ASN A 191 -18.16 0.27 -10.91
CA ASN A 191 -18.50 0.36 -12.33
C ASN A 191 -19.60 1.41 -12.58
N ALA A 192 -20.10 1.55 -13.78
CA ALA A 192 -21.14 2.55 -14.13
C ALA A 192 -22.39 2.45 -13.24
N ASP A 193 -22.88 1.23 -12.98
CA ASP A 193 -24.09 1.00 -12.18
C ASP A 193 -23.89 1.38 -10.71
N THR A 194 -22.70 1.07 -10.16
CA THR A 194 -22.38 1.36 -8.75
C THR A 194 -21.97 2.82 -8.56
N VAL A 195 -21.30 3.45 -9.53
CA VAL A 195 -21.04 4.91 -9.53
C VAL A 195 -22.35 5.70 -9.50
N ALA A 196 -23.37 5.27 -10.25
CA ALA A 196 -24.68 5.90 -10.26
C ALA A 196 -25.43 5.83 -8.91
N GLN A 197 -25.06 4.89 -8.02
CA GLN A 197 -25.63 4.76 -6.68
C GLN A 197 -24.93 5.65 -5.64
N LEU A 198 -23.77 6.23 -5.96
CA LEU A 198 -23.05 7.12 -5.05
C LEU A 198 -23.78 8.43 -4.84
N LYS A 199 -23.57 9.05 -3.70
CA LYS A 199 -23.94 10.47 -3.54
C LYS A 199 -23.27 11.30 -4.64
N PRO A 200 -23.90 12.37 -5.13
CA PRO A 200 -23.36 13.20 -6.23
C PRO A 200 -21.96 13.74 -5.96
N ASP A 201 -21.64 14.06 -4.69
CA ASP A 201 -20.37 14.60 -4.23
C ASP A 201 -19.48 13.56 -3.53
N CYS A 202 -19.84 12.28 -3.55
CA CYS A 202 -19.07 11.22 -2.91
C CYS A 202 -17.67 11.14 -3.52
N ALA A 203 -16.65 11.30 -2.69
CA ALA A 203 -15.25 11.18 -3.10
C ALA A 203 -14.81 9.72 -3.24
N ILE A 204 -13.89 9.46 -4.15
CA ILE A 204 -13.36 8.13 -4.44
C ILE A 204 -11.85 8.12 -4.21
N ILE A 205 -11.36 7.15 -3.40
CA ILE A 205 -9.93 6.92 -3.17
C ILE A 205 -9.62 5.46 -3.53
N ASN A 206 -8.72 5.24 -4.47
CA ASN A 206 -8.23 3.91 -4.80
C ASN A 206 -6.72 3.82 -4.63
N ALA A 207 -6.28 3.15 -3.57
CA ALA A 207 -4.89 2.84 -3.26
C ALA A 207 -4.69 1.31 -3.09
N ALA A 208 -5.52 0.50 -3.77
CA ALA A 208 -5.50 -0.96 -3.70
C ALA A 208 -5.04 -1.60 -5.01
N ARG A 209 -5.91 -1.71 -6.01
CA ARG A 209 -5.62 -2.19 -7.37
C ARG A 209 -6.44 -1.40 -8.39
N GLY A 210 -5.85 -1.06 -9.53
CA GLY A 210 -6.48 -0.24 -10.55
C GLY A 210 -7.84 -0.73 -11.00
N ALA A 211 -7.92 -2.00 -11.40
CA ALA A 211 -9.14 -2.60 -11.93
C ALA A 211 -10.25 -2.90 -10.89
N ILE A 212 -10.14 -2.42 -9.65
CA ILE A 212 -11.26 -2.37 -8.70
C ILE A 212 -12.25 -1.28 -9.12
N VAL A 213 -11.73 -0.20 -9.69
CA VAL A 213 -12.50 0.91 -10.27
C VAL A 213 -12.41 0.81 -11.80
N ASP A 214 -13.54 0.71 -12.46
CA ASP A 214 -13.63 0.81 -13.92
C ASP A 214 -13.26 2.24 -14.33
N ASN A 215 -12.05 2.43 -14.89
CA ASN A 215 -11.53 3.75 -15.20
C ASN A 215 -12.31 4.42 -16.34
N ALA A 216 -12.90 3.66 -17.26
CA ALA A 216 -13.74 4.19 -18.33
C ALA A 216 -15.10 4.67 -17.80
N ALA A 217 -15.72 3.90 -16.91
CA ALA A 217 -16.97 4.29 -16.26
C ALA A 217 -16.76 5.53 -15.38
N LEU A 218 -15.66 5.59 -14.61
CA LEU A 218 -15.32 6.75 -13.81
C LEU A 218 -15.08 8.00 -14.67
N LEU A 219 -14.35 7.88 -15.79
CA LEU A 219 -14.12 8.99 -16.71
C LEU A 219 -15.45 9.53 -17.27
N SER A 220 -16.35 8.64 -17.67
CA SER A 220 -17.67 9.02 -18.20
C SER A 220 -18.50 9.76 -17.16
N ASP A 221 -18.51 9.30 -15.90
CA ASP A 221 -19.20 9.99 -14.79
C ASP A 221 -18.61 11.38 -14.54
N LEU A 222 -17.28 11.51 -14.49
CA LEU A 222 -16.61 12.78 -14.24
C LEU A 222 -16.78 13.80 -15.38
N GLN A 223 -16.90 13.32 -16.62
CA GLN A 223 -17.17 14.18 -17.78
C GLN A 223 -18.62 14.66 -17.87
N ALA A 224 -19.57 13.82 -17.44
CA ALA A 224 -20.99 14.15 -17.46
C ALA A 224 -21.42 15.03 -16.27
N ALA A 225 -20.68 15.03 -15.16
CA ALA A 225 -21.06 15.70 -13.93
C ALA A 225 -20.95 17.23 -14.04
N VAL A 226 -22.00 17.96 -13.63
CA VAL A 226 -21.98 19.43 -13.46
C VAL A 226 -21.05 19.80 -12.29
N GLN A 227 -21.13 19.05 -11.19
CA GLN A 227 -20.24 19.15 -10.05
C GLN A 227 -19.49 17.83 -9.92
N ARG A 228 -18.16 17.88 -10.14
CA ARG A 228 -17.32 16.69 -10.08
C ARG A 228 -17.10 16.24 -8.64
N ARG A 229 -17.15 14.93 -8.44
CA ARG A 229 -16.66 14.30 -7.21
C ARG A 229 -15.14 14.39 -7.10
N ALA A 230 -14.62 14.43 -5.89
CA ALA A 230 -13.18 14.37 -5.66
C ALA A 230 -12.66 12.95 -5.92
N VAL A 231 -11.49 12.82 -6.56
CA VAL A 231 -10.91 11.53 -6.92
C VAL A 231 -9.42 11.48 -6.57
N VAL A 232 -9.01 10.40 -5.91
CA VAL A 232 -7.61 10.07 -5.63
C VAL A 232 -7.31 8.68 -6.20
N LEU A 233 -6.33 8.60 -7.08
CA LEU A 233 -5.88 7.34 -7.66
C LEU A 233 -4.37 7.18 -7.48
N ASP A 234 -3.97 6.17 -6.71
CA ASP A 234 -2.59 5.68 -6.66
C ASP A 234 -2.37 4.56 -7.67
N VAL A 235 -3.44 3.83 -7.97
CA VAL A 235 -3.44 2.65 -8.83
C VAL A 235 -4.39 2.84 -10.01
N TRP A 236 -4.02 2.25 -11.16
CA TRP A 236 -4.69 2.49 -12.45
C TRP A 236 -4.93 1.18 -13.18
N GLU A 237 -5.95 1.13 -14.02
CA GLU A 237 -6.04 0.03 -14.98
C GLU A 237 -4.90 0.12 -16.00
N HIS A 238 -4.46 -1.04 -16.47
CA HIS A 238 -3.43 -1.19 -17.50
C HIS A 238 -2.06 -0.59 -17.18
N GLU A 239 -1.70 -0.49 -15.88
CA GLU A 239 -0.32 -0.11 -15.53
C GLU A 239 0.71 -0.96 -16.29
N PRO A 240 1.76 -0.38 -16.89
CA PRO A 240 2.19 1.03 -16.80
C PRO A 240 1.51 2.00 -17.80
N ASP A 241 0.68 1.50 -18.72
CA ASP A 241 0.04 2.28 -19.78
C ASP A 241 -1.33 2.80 -19.33
N ILE A 242 -1.31 3.75 -18.38
CA ILE A 242 -2.50 4.26 -17.73
C ILE A 242 -3.37 5.12 -18.64
N MET A 243 -4.68 5.20 -18.36
CA MET A 243 -5.61 6.07 -19.07
C MET A 243 -5.34 7.55 -18.74
N THR A 244 -4.46 8.20 -19.51
CA THR A 244 -4.08 9.62 -19.28
C THR A 244 -5.23 10.60 -19.44
N ALA A 245 -6.28 10.27 -20.20
CA ALA A 245 -7.49 11.06 -20.31
C ALA A 245 -8.21 11.29 -18.97
N LEU A 246 -7.98 10.43 -17.97
CA LEU A 246 -8.54 10.54 -16.64
C LEU A 246 -7.80 11.56 -15.77
N LEU A 247 -6.50 11.83 -16.02
CA LEU A 247 -5.65 12.68 -15.20
C LEU A 247 -6.20 14.10 -14.94
N PRO A 248 -6.79 14.81 -15.91
CA PRO A 248 -7.36 16.14 -15.67
C PRO A 248 -8.52 16.17 -14.68
N TYR A 249 -9.13 15.02 -14.42
CA TYR A 249 -10.28 14.85 -13.54
C TYR A 249 -9.94 14.32 -12.15
N VAL A 250 -8.69 13.88 -11.94
CA VAL A 250 -8.22 13.32 -10.67
C VAL A 250 -7.56 14.42 -9.84
N ASP A 251 -7.94 14.54 -8.57
CA ASP A 251 -7.40 15.55 -7.64
C ASP A 251 -5.99 15.23 -7.17
N ILE A 252 -5.73 13.95 -6.91
CA ILE A 252 -4.41 13.43 -6.53
C ILE A 252 -4.16 12.15 -7.33
N ALA A 253 -3.18 12.20 -8.21
CA ALA A 253 -2.76 11.13 -9.09
C ALA A 253 -1.32 10.71 -8.77
N THR A 254 -1.09 9.43 -8.45
CA THR A 254 0.25 8.94 -8.11
C THR A 254 0.57 7.63 -8.81
N ALA A 255 1.85 7.25 -8.86
CA ALA A 255 2.35 6.15 -9.69
C ALA A 255 2.49 4.84 -8.90
N HIS A 256 1.41 4.38 -8.24
CA HIS A 256 1.37 3.15 -7.43
C HIS A 256 2.48 3.14 -6.36
N ILE A 257 2.53 4.21 -5.56
CA ILE A 257 3.57 4.49 -4.57
C ILE A 257 3.03 4.64 -3.14
N ALA A 258 1.73 4.52 -2.92
CA ALA A 258 1.13 4.68 -1.60
C ALA A 258 1.84 3.84 -0.51
N GLY A 259 2.32 2.65 -0.87
CA GLY A 259 3.11 1.77 -0.01
C GLY A 259 4.63 1.96 -0.06
N HIS A 260 5.15 2.99 -0.70
CA HIS A 260 6.59 3.15 -0.95
C HIS A 260 7.29 3.97 0.14
N SER A 261 7.22 3.57 1.41
CA SER A 261 8.12 4.09 2.46
C SER A 261 9.41 3.27 2.58
N ILE A 262 10.43 3.82 3.20
CA ILE A 262 11.67 3.11 3.53
C ILE A 262 11.34 1.96 4.49
N GLU A 263 10.58 2.25 5.55
CA GLU A 263 10.15 1.29 6.57
C GLU A 263 9.31 0.16 5.95
N GLY A 264 8.30 0.50 5.16
CA GLY A 264 7.41 -0.47 4.54
C GLY A 264 8.12 -1.43 3.61
N LYS A 265 9.02 -0.91 2.76
CA LYS A 265 9.84 -1.74 1.87
C LYS A 265 10.81 -2.64 2.65
N ALA A 266 11.49 -2.11 3.64
CA ALA A 266 12.47 -2.85 4.44
C ALA A 266 11.79 -3.88 5.36
N ARG A 267 10.60 -3.58 5.88
CA ARG A 267 9.78 -4.54 6.65
C ARG A 267 9.38 -5.74 5.80
N GLY A 268 9.13 -5.55 4.50
CA GLY A 268 8.92 -6.67 3.58
C GLY A 268 10.12 -7.61 3.52
N THR A 269 11.34 -7.07 3.47
CA THR A 269 12.57 -7.86 3.51
C THR A 269 12.76 -8.58 4.86
N GLU A 270 12.52 -7.87 5.98
CA GLU A 270 12.56 -8.45 7.33
C GLU A 270 11.61 -9.64 7.49
N MET A 271 10.37 -9.48 7.04
CA MET A 271 9.36 -10.55 7.13
C MET A 271 9.81 -11.80 6.37
N LEU A 272 10.40 -11.65 5.19
CA LEU A 272 10.94 -12.78 4.45
C LEU A 272 12.16 -13.40 5.14
N TYR A 273 13.03 -12.59 5.75
CA TYR A 273 14.13 -13.08 6.54
C TYR A 273 13.65 -13.93 7.72
N GLN A 274 12.65 -13.45 8.47
CA GLN A 274 12.04 -14.18 9.58
C GLN A 274 11.43 -15.51 9.11
N GLN A 275 10.73 -15.53 7.97
CA GLN A 275 10.18 -16.76 7.39
C GLN A 275 11.27 -17.73 6.95
N CYS A 276 12.35 -17.24 6.35
CA CYS A 276 13.51 -18.08 6.03
C CYS A 276 14.18 -18.66 7.28
N CYS A 277 14.36 -17.85 8.33
CA CYS A 277 14.91 -18.33 9.61
C CYS A 277 14.03 -19.46 10.20
N GLN A 278 12.71 -19.27 10.17
CA GLN A 278 11.77 -20.29 10.64
C GLN A 278 11.86 -21.58 9.82
N LEU A 279 11.83 -21.48 8.48
CA LEU A 279 11.95 -22.63 7.58
C LEU A 279 13.25 -23.39 7.77
N LEU A 280 14.36 -22.66 7.98
CA LEU A 280 15.71 -23.23 8.16
C LEU A 280 16.02 -23.61 9.60
N GLN A 281 15.09 -23.42 10.54
CA GLN A 281 15.27 -23.61 11.98
C GLN A 281 16.49 -22.85 12.53
N ARG A 282 16.68 -21.60 12.06
CA ARG A 282 17.74 -20.69 12.47
C ARG A 282 17.20 -19.60 13.38
N PRO A 283 17.96 -19.11 14.37
CA PRO A 283 17.54 -17.96 15.18
C PRO A 283 17.49 -16.68 14.34
N VAL A 284 16.48 -15.82 14.59
CA VAL A 284 16.39 -14.47 14.02
C VAL A 284 17.43 -13.59 14.71
N LYS A 285 18.43 -13.09 13.98
CA LYS A 285 19.53 -12.27 14.51
C LYS A 285 19.40 -10.79 14.13
N GLN A 286 18.74 -10.50 13.02
CA GLN A 286 18.60 -9.15 12.49
C GLN A 286 17.17 -8.64 12.71
N SER A 287 17.06 -7.31 12.94
CA SER A 287 15.77 -6.63 13.04
C SER A 287 15.83 -5.29 12.34
N LEU A 288 14.68 -4.82 11.87
CA LEU A 288 14.54 -3.56 11.15
C LEU A 288 15.07 -2.36 11.97
N ASP A 289 14.75 -2.33 13.26
CA ASP A 289 15.14 -1.23 14.16
C ASP A 289 16.66 -1.06 14.28
N ARG A 290 17.42 -2.15 14.08
CA ARG A 290 18.90 -2.11 14.11
C ARG A 290 19.52 -1.73 12.79
N LEU A 291 18.84 -1.97 11.67
CA LEU A 291 19.40 -1.82 10.33
C LEU A 291 18.92 -0.55 9.63
N LEU A 292 17.81 0.03 10.04
CA LEU A 292 17.33 1.28 9.45
C LEU A 292 18.24 2.45 9.81
N ALA A 293 18.53 3.25 8.79
CA ALA A 293 19.22 4.52 9.02
C ALA A 293 18.39 5.47 9.88
N VAL A 294 19.04 6.15 10.79
CA VAL A 294 18.44 7.19 11.63
C VAL A 294 17.81 8.27 10.73
N PRO A 295 16.57 8.71 10.98
CA PRO A 295 15.93 9.76 10.19
C PRO A 295 16.59 11.11 10.41
N ALA A 296 16.49 12.00 9.42
CA ALA A 296 17.03 13.37 9.54
C ALA A 296 16.33 14.18 10.66
N MET A 297 15.06 13.87 10.95
CA MET A 297 14.31 14.38 12.10
C MET A 297 13.93 13.18 12.97
N GLU A 298 14.55 13.09 14.13
CA GLU A 298 14.34 11.96 15.05
C GLU A 298 13.31 12.27 16.13
N LYS A 299 13.34 13.50 16.66
CA LYS A 299 12.50 13.91 17.79
C LYS A 299 11.87 15.26 17.53
N LEU A 300 10.62 15.42 17.96
CA LEU A 300 9.91 16.69 17.94
C LEU A 300 9.16 16.88 19.26
N GLN A 301 9.34 18.04 19.87
CA GLN A 301 8.55 18.46 21.02
C GLN A 301 7.31 19.22 20.56
N ILE A 302 6.13 18.75 20.96
CA ILE A 302 4.86 19.40 20.68
C ILE A 302 4.39 20.23 21.90
N SER A 303 3.75 21.35 21.58
CA SER A 303 3.17 22.26 22.57
C SER A 303 1.95 21.63 23.27
N PRO A 304 1.64 22.01 24.53
CA PRO A 304 0.38 21.63 25.18
C PRO A 304 -0.87 22.07 24.43
N ASN A 305 -0.76 23.09 23.56
CA ASN A 305 -1.85 23.62 22.74
C ASN A 305 -2.01 22.89 21.41
N PHE A 306 -1.19 21.83 21.14
CA PHE A 306 -1.30 21.04 19.92
C PHE A 306 -2.65 20.33 19.83
N GLY A 307 -3.35 20.50 18.71
CA GLY A 307 -4.69 19.95 18.49
C GLY A 307 -4.89 19.37 17.10
N LEU A 308 -6.12 18.93 16.81
CA LEU A 308 -6.49 18.35 15.51
C LEU A 308 -6.11 19.23 14.29
N PRO A 309 -6.25 20.57 14.33
CA PRO A 309 -5.84 21.42 13.21
C PRO A 309 -4.34 21.35 12.88
N ASP A 310 -3.50 20.99 13.86
CA ASP A 310 -2.05 20.96 13.70
C ASP A 310 -1.54 19.62 13.14
N VAL A 311 -2.36 18.56 13.21
CA VAL A 311 -1.98 17.19 12.80
C VAL A 311 -1.56 17.13 11.34
N GLN A 312 -2.28 17.83 10.47
CA GLN A 312 -1.94 17.88 9.05
C GLN A 312 -0.56 18.48 8.81
N ASN A 313 -0.21 19.54 9.54
CA ASN A 313 1.10 20.18 9.43
C ASN A 313 2.21 19.27 9.95
N LEU A 314 1.98 18.59 11.09
CA LEU A 314 2.88 17.58 11.63
C LEU A 314 3.11 16.45 10.62
N ALA A 315 2.06 15.90 10.03
CA ALA A 315 2.16 14.84 9.04
C ALA A 315 2.97 15.28 7.80
N ARG A 316 2.78 16.51 7.32
CA ARG A 316 3.48 17.08 6.17
C ARG A 316 4.98 17.28 6.38
N LEU A 317 5.46 17.35 7.62
CA LEU A 317 6.91 17.35 7.87
C LEU A 317 7.59 16.06 7.39
N LEU A 318 6.85 14.95 7.37
CA LEU A 318 7.35 13.62 6.97
C LEU A 318 6.90 13.24 5.57
N TYR A 319 5.64 13.53 5.25
CA TYR A 319 5.03 13.13 3.99
C TYR A 319 3.97 14.14 3.50
N ASP A 320 4.11 14.57 2.26
CA ASP A 320 3.14 15.40 1.57
C ASP A 320 2.80 14.77 0.19
N VAL A 321 1.60 14.23 0.05
CA VAL A 321 1.14 13.54 -1.17
C VAL A 321 1.11 14.46 -2.40
N ARG A 322 1.02 15.78 -2.21
CA ARG A 322 1.04 16.76 -3.32
C ARG A 322 2.36 16.74 -4.09
N ARG A 323 3.47 16.41 -3.42
CA ARG A 323 4.76 16.16 -4.08
C ARG A 323 4.66 15.03 -5.09
N ASP A 324 4.01 13.95 -4.71
CA ASP A 324 3.91 12.73 -5.51
C ASP A 324 2.95 12.93 -6.70
N ASP A 325 1.84 13.64 -6.51
CA ASP A 325 0.95 14.10 -7.59
C ASP A 325 1.71 14.98 -8.60
N ALA A 326 2.47 15.95 -8.10
CA ALA A 326 3.28 16.82 -8.95
C ALA A 326 4.34 16.03 -9.76
N LEU A 327 5.01 15.06 -9.14
CA LEU A 327 5.98 14.19 -9.83
C LEU A 327 5.33 13.40 -10.96
N LEU A 328 4.15 12.81 -10.74
CA LEU A 328 3.46 12.09 -11.80
C LEU A 328 3.09 13.03 -12.95
N ARG A 329 2.47 14.15 -12.68
CA ARG A 329 2.04 15.10 -13.71
C ARG A 329 3.21 15.69 -14.51
N CYS A 330 4.33 15.96 -13.86
CA CYS A 330 5.52 16.52 -14.52
C CYS A 330 6.27 15.50 -15.36
N TYR A 331 6.36 14.25 -14.92
CA TYR A 331 7.32 13.30 -15.49
C TYR A 331 6.70 12.09 -16.19
N LEU A 332 5.38 11.87 -16.11
CA LEU A 332 4.74 10.73 -16.74
C LEU A 332 5.01 10.65 -18.26
N HIS A 333 4.84 11.76 -18.96
CA HIS A 333 5.03 11.79 -20.43
C HIS A 333 6.49 11.65 -20.86
N SER A 334 7.43 12.21 -20.08
CA SER A 334 8.85 12.21 -20.44
C SER A 334 9.61 10.97 -20.02
N HIS A 335 9.20 10.33 -18.92
CA HIS A 335 9.94 9.23 -18.33
C HIS A 335 9.11 7.94 -18.15
N GLY A 336 7.79 8.04 -18.14
CA GLY A 336 6.88 6.91 -17.97
C GLY A 336 6.63 6.49 -16.53
N PHE A 337 5.60 5.67 -16.36
CA PHE A 337 5.07 5.25 -15.05
C PHE A 337 6.07 4.43 -14.24
N ASP A 338 6.74 3.48 -14.87
CA ASP A 338 7.73 2.62 -14.19
C ASP A 338 8.96 3.38 -13.71
N TRP A 339 9.39 4.39 -14.49
CA TRP A 339 10.51 5.23 -14.08
C TRP A 339 10.18 6.00 -12.80
N LEU A 340 8.96 6.55 -12.70
CA LEU A 340 8.48 7.24 -11.50
C LEU A 340 8.52 6.34 -10.26
N ARG A 341 8.11 5.08 -10.40
CA ARG A 341 8.15 4.09 -9.32
C ARG A 341 9.58 3.71 -8.92
N LYS A 342 10.44 3.50 -9.92
CA LYS A 342 11.86 3.12 -9.71
C LYS A 342 12.64 4.26 -9.04
N ASN A 343 12.41 5.50 -9.45
CA ASN A 343 13.10 6.68 -8.98
C ASN A 343 12.31 7.45 -7.90
N TYR A 344 11.35 6.79 -7.25
CA TYR A 344 10.56 7.40 -6.20
C TYR A 344 11.46 7.90 -5.05
N PRO A 345 11.36 9.19 -4.68
CA PRO A 345 12.22 9.76 -3.66
C PRO A 345 11.97 9.12 -2.29
N PRO A 346 13.00 9.04 -1.42
CA PRO A 346 12.86 8.47 -0.08
C PRO A 346 11.71 9.13 0.69
N ARG A 347 10.86 8.28 1.30
CA ARG A 347 9.77 8.68 2.18
C ARG A 347 9.87 7.90 3.47
N ARG A 348 9.73 8.57 4.62
CA ARG A 348 9.66 7.93 5.94
C ARG A 348 8.19 7.78 6.37
N GLU A 349 7.91 6.79 7.20
CA GLU A 349 6.63 6.66 7.91
C GLU A 349 6.57 7.62 9.10
N PHE A 350 5.37 7.93 9.60
CA PHE A 350 5.18 8.77 10.79
C PHE A 350 5.89 8.19 12.01
N SER A 351 6.02 6.86 12.09
CA SER A 351 6.76 6.16 13.13
C SER A 351 8.24 6.50 13.20
N SER A 352 8.82 7.10 12.16
CA SER A 352 10.21 7.55 12.15
C SER A 352 10.46 8.77 13.04
N LEU A 353 9.40 9.47 13.46
CA LEU A 353 9.47 10.66 14.32
C LEU A 353 8.93 10.32 15.72
N GLN A 354 9.74 10.54 16.74
CA GLN A 354 9.36 10.44 18.14
C GLN A 354 8.80 11.77 18.62
N LEU A 355 7.59 11.75 19.16
CA LEU A 355 6.94 12.93 19.71
C LEU A 355 7.09 12.97 21.23
N SER A 356 7.46 14.14 21.75
CA SER A 356 7.54 14.44 23.18
C SER A 356 6.69 15.68 23.52
N GLY A 357 6.27 15.82 24.78
CA GLY A 357 5.49 16.96 25.24
C GLY A 357 4.83 16.66 26.57
N SER A 358 4.38 17.70 27.28
CA SER A 358 3.69 17.55 28.57
C SER A 358 2.25 17.04 28.43
N LEU A 359 1.63 17.24 27.26
CA LEU A 359 0.27 16.82 26.92
C LEU A 359 0.27 16.32 25.48
N ILE A 360 0.33 14.98 25.30
CA ILE A 360 0.35 14.37 23.97
C ILE A 360 -1.04 13.80 23.66
N PRO A 361 -1.71 14.24 22.59
CA PRO A 361 -3.02 13.71 22.22
C PRO A 361 -2.99 12.20 21.94
N THR A 362 -3.94 11.46 22.50
CA THR A 362 -4.04 9.99 22.44
C THR A 362 -4.28 9.45 21.03
N TYR A 363 -4.72 10.27 20.10
CA TYR A 363 -4.92 9.88 18.70
C TYR A 363 -3.60 9.80 17.91
N LEU A 364 -2.52 10.48 18.30
CA LEU A 364 -1.27 10.50 17.54
C LEU A 364 -0.64 9.12 17.34
N PRO A 365 -0.53 8.25 18.34
CA PRO A 365 -0.10 6.86 18.14
C PRO A 365 -1.01 6.07 17.21
N GLN A 366 -2.31 6.34 17.20
CA GLN A 366 -3.25 5.67 16.30
C GLN A 366 -3.05 6.07 14.82
N LEU A 367 -2.46 7.24 14.57
CA LEU A 367 -2.04 7.68 13.25
C LEU A 367 -0.69 7.07 12.81
N GLY A 368 0.07 6.51 13.75
CA GLY A 368 1.36 5.88 13.49
C GLY A 368 2.58 6.63 14.03
N PHE A 369 2.42 7.74 14.77
CA PHE A 369 3.53 8.41 15.42
C PHE A 369 4.04 7.65 16.64
N ASN A 370 5.35 7.65 16.84
CA ASN A 370 5.96 7.13 18.06
C ASN A 370 6.01 8.21 19.15
N LEU A 371 5.82 7.77 20.41
CA LEU A 371 6.00 8.65 21.56
C LEU A 371 7.37 8.40 22.18
N ALA A 372 8.06 9.47 22.57
CA ALA A 372 9.27 9.35 23.38
C ALA A 372 8.87 8.79 24.77
N GLN A 373 9.64 7.80 25.23
CA GLN A 373 9.47 7.21 26.56
C GLN A 373 9.90 8.19 27.63
#